data_38b09f1d5ea8811bc56515366ac07e70
#
_entry.id   38b09f1d5ea8811bc56515366ac07e70
#
_cell.length_a   1.000
_cell.length_b   1.000
_cell.length_c   1.000
_cell.angle_alpha   90.00
_cell.angle_beta   90.00
_cell.angle_gamma   90.00
#
_symmetry.space_group_name_H-M   'P 1'
#
loop_
_entity.id
_entity.type
_entity.pdbx_description
1 polymer ?
#
loop_
_entity_poly.entity_id
_entity_poly.type
_entity_poly.pdbx_seq_one_letter_code
_entity_poly.pdbx_strand_id
1 'polypeptide(L)'
;MKFGRKKHGIKSVVQTVPGAVQSESLLFSRYEAQSKAERELYLSLRESVPVIDAAINKIVRLIGNFRIETSGSASQKLADEFVKNVKTNGSSGGMMNFVYCYLDSLLTYGAAVGEMVPDAGANGIAALYNASLDDVEIRADKTPLDLVVCKNDMGQIAPVKYQNLVFATLLNPKSGTVHGTSVLSGLPFVSSILLRIFQSLKNNWERVGDVRFAVTYNPGANETFSEESARQIADEWKKAMRSRNVCDFVSVGDVSV
;
A
#
# COMPACT_ATOMS: atom_id res chain seq x y z
N MET A 1 44.49 52.41 10.66
CA MET A 1 43.56 51.70 9.75
C MET A 1 43.48 50.23 10.18
N LYS A 2 42.35 49.82 10.78
CA LYS A 2 42.12 48.42 11.16
C LYS A 2 41.28 47.77 10.03
N PHE A 3 41.89 46.87 9.30
CA PHE A 3 41.18 46.02 8.35
C PHE A 3 40.35 44.97 9.09
N GLY A 4 39.04 45.18 9.17
CA GLY A 4 38.12 44.20 9.67
C GLY A 4 37.97 43.03 8.66
N ARG A 5 38.49 41.84 9.01
CA ARG A 5 38.25 40.59 8.29
C ARG A 5 36.75 40.24 8.41
N LYS A 6 35.99 40.40 7.35
CA LYS A 6 34.62 39.84 7.25
C LYS A 6 34.75 38.33 7.34
N LYS A 7 34.26 37.74 8.43
CA LYS A 7 34.04 36.28 8.51
C LYS A 7 32.98 35.94 7.49
N HIS A 8 33.37 35.33 6.38
CA HIS A 8 32.44 34.63 5.52
C HIS A 8 31.92 33.42 6.30
N GLY A 9 30.69 33.47 6.77
CA GLY A 9 30.00 32.32 7.29
C GLY A 9 29.93 31.27 6.18
N ILE A 10 30.38 30.08 6.47
CA ILE A 10 30.22 28.92 5.59
C ILE A 10 28.71 28.71 5.47
N LYS A 11 28.16 29.05 4.31
CA LYS A 11 26.78 28.68 4.01
C LYS A 11 26.77 27.14 3.85
N SER A 12 26.01 26.44 4.66
CA SER A 12 25.77 25.00 4.50
C SER A 12 24.94 24.78 3.24
N VAL A 13 25.62 24.75 2.11
CA VAL A 13 25.01 24.43 0.81
C VAL A 13 25.52 23.06 0.40
N VAL A 14 24.61 22.19 -0.01
CA VAL A 14 24.97 20.89 -0.57
C VAL A 14 25.73 21.15 -1.88
N GLN A 15 27.04 20.89 -1.88
CA GLN A 15 27.95 21.21 -2.99
C GLN A 15 27.72 20.37 -4.26
N THR A 16 27.03 19.24 -4.13
CA THR A 16 26.75 18.30 -5.22
C THR A 16 25.47 18.58 -6.00
N VAL A 17 24.74 19.64 -5.65
CA VAL A 17 23.56 20.07 -6.42
C VAL A 17 24.06 20.91 -7.60
N PRO A 18 23.70 20.58 -8.86
CA PRO A 18 23.99 21.44 -10.01
C PRO A 18 23.54 22.85 -9.70
N GLY A 19 24.42 23.83 -9.91
CA GLY A 19 24.30 25.20 -9.45
C GLY A 19 22.89 25.76 -9.54
N ALA A 20 22.40 26.22 -8.43
CA ALA A 20 21.03 26.73 -8.30
C ALA A 20 20.81 27.88 -9.28
N VAL A 21 20.18 27.60 -10.39
CA VAL A 21 19.47 28.61 -11.14
C VAL A 21 18.31 29.03 -10.23
N GLN A 22 18.35 30.25 -9.76
CA GLN A 22 17.38 30.85 -8.87
C GLN A 22 16.00 31.02 -9.56
N SER A 23 15.34 29.92 -9.82
CA SER A 23 13.90 29.96 -10.04
C SER A 23 13.25 28.98 -9.08
N GLU A 24 12.51 29.50 -8.12
CA GLU A 24 11.73 28.74 -7.15
C GLU A 24 10.87 27.64 -7.82
N SER A 25 10.52 27.83 -9.10
CA SER A 25 9.73 26.87 -9.87
C SER A 25 10.48 25.60 -10.31
N LEU A 26 11.81 25.62 -10.42
CA LEU A 26 12.58 24.47 -10.93
C LEU A 26 12.85 23.39 -9.90
N LEU A 27 12.96 23.73 -8.63
CA LEU A 27 13.06 22.73 -7.54
C LEU A 27 11.75 21.98 -7.39
N PHE A 28 10.62 22.66 -7.51
CA PHE A 28 9.30 22.03 -7.49
C PHE A 28 9.00 21.19 -8.75
N SER A 29 9.57 21.49 -9.89
CA SER A 29 9.35 20.74 -11.15
C SER A 29 10.08 19.40 -11.22
N ARG A 30 11.08 19.16 -10.37
CA ARG A 30 11.81 17.88 -10.30
C ARG A 30 11.22 16.89 -9.28
N TYR A 31 10.17 17.32 -8.59
CA TYR A 31 9.51 16.48 -7.61
C TYR A 31 8.48 15.59 -8.29
N GLU A 32 8.78 14.32 -8.40
CA GLU A 32 7.79 13.28 -8.69
C GLU A 32 7.25 12.76 -7.36
N ALA A 33 6.07 13.21 -6.96
CA ALA A 33 5.36 12.61 -5.85
C ALA A 33 5.12 11.12 -6.17
N GLN A 34 5.22 10.25 -5.17
CA GLN A 34 4.77 8.88 -5.33
C GLN A 34 3.34 8.89 -5.88
N SER A 35 3.14 8.30 -7.05
CA SER A 35 1.86 8.42 -7.73
C SER A 35 0.75 7.75 -6.92
N LYS A 36 -0.46 8.30 -6.96
CA LYS A 36 -1.63 7.68 -6.34
C LYS A 36 -1.80 6.23 -6.81
N ALA A 37 -1.56 5.96 -8.09
CA ALA A 37 -1.61 4.63 -8.67
C ALA A 37 -0.60 3.65 -8.03
N GLU A 38 0.58 4.11 -7.66
CA GLU A 38 1.57 3.29 -6.96
C GLU A 38 1.11 2.95 -5.55
N ARG A 39 0.52 3.89 -4.81
CA ARG A 39 -0.06 3.63 -3.48
C ARG A 39 -1.22 2.65 -3.55
N GLU A 40 -2.13 2.82 -4.51
CA GLU A 40 -3.25 1.90 -4.76
C GLU A 40 -2.75 0.49 -5.12
N LEU A 41 -1.65 0.38 -5.87
CA LEU A 41 -1.02 -0.90 -6.18
C LEU A 41 -0.51 -1.60 -4.91
N TYR A 42 0.19 -0.89 -4.02
CA TYR A 42 0.68 -1.48 -2.76
C TYR A 42 -0.47 -1.91 -1.85
N LEU A 43 -1.55 -1.13 -1.79
CA LEU A 43 -2.74 -1.49 -1.02
C LEU A 43 -3.39 -2.76 -1.61
N SER A 44 -3.58 -2.82 -2.92
CA SER A 44 -4.12 -3.99 -3.62
C SER A 44 -3.26 -5.24 -3.42
N LEU A 45 -1.93 -5.11 -3.35
CA LEU A 45 -1.04 -6.22 -3.05
C LEU A 45 -1.26 -6.77 -1.64
N ARG A 46 -1.42 -5.91 -0.65
CA ARG A 46 -1.71 -6.32 0.73
C ARG A 46 -3.06 -7.02 0.84
N GLU A 47 -4.08 -6.49 0.18
CA GLU A 47 -5.43 -7.07 0.19
C GLU A 47 -5.50 -8.41 -0.56
N SER A 48 -4.79 -8.52 -1.69
CA SER A 48 -4.82 -9.71 -2.54
C SER A 48 -3.93 -10.85 -2.05
N VAL A 49 -2.87 -10.54 -1.31
CA VAL A 49 -1.88 -11.52 -0.85
C VAL A 49 -1.73 -11.44 0.68
N PRO A 50 -2.54 -12.21 1.44
CA PRO A 50 -2.62 -12.09 2.90
C PRO A 50 -1.29 -12.26 3.63
N VAL A 51 -0.35 -13.01 3.06
CA VAL A 51 0.98 -13.20 3.66
C VAL A 51 1.79 -11.90 3.68
N ILE A 52 1.60 -11.00 2.70
CA ILE A 52 2.25 -9.69 2.65
C ILE A 52 1.72 -8.82 3.78
N ASP A 53 0.40 -8.75 3.92
CA ASP A 53 -0.24 -7.99 4.99
C ASP A 53 0.18 -8.51 6.37
N ALA A 54 0.17 -9.83 6.57
CA ALA A 54 0.62 -10.45 7.81
C ALA A 54 2.09 -10.13 8.13
N ALA A 55 2.97 -10.07 7.12
CA ALA A 55 4.37 -9.73 7.30
C ALA A 55 4.55 -8.26 7.74
N ILE A 56 3.87 -7.31 7.09
CA ILE A 56 3.89 -5.89 7.47
C ILE A 56 3.38 -5.72 8.91
N ASN A 57 2.22 -6.29 9.22
CA ASN A 57 1.63 -6.24 10.56
C ASN A 57 2.56 -6.85 11.62
N LYS A 58 3.28 -7.93 11.29
CA LYS A 58 4.25 -8.55 12.19
C LYS A 58 5.42 -7.61 12.47
N ILE A 59 5.98 -6.95 11.44
CA ILE A 59 7.08 -5.99 11.59
C ILE A 59 6.63 -4.81 12.45
N VAL A 60 5.47 -4.22 12.16
CA VAL A 60 4.91 -3.09 12.92
C VAL A 60 4.75 -3.45 14.40
N ARG A 61 4.22 -4.65 14.72
CA ARG A 61 4.07 -5.11 16.10
C ARG A 61 5.40 -5.36 16.80
N LEU A 62 6.43 -5.77 16.08
CA LEU A 62 7.76 -5.97 16.66
C LEU A 62 8.46 -4.65 17.00
N ILE A 63 8.25 -3.61 16.19
CA ILE A 63 8.85 -2.28 16.39
C ILE A 63 8.06 -1.46 17.42
N GLY A 64 6.73 -1.63 17.46
CA GLY A 64 5.79 -0.75 18.17
C GLY A 64 5.84 -0.79 19.69
N ASN A 65 6.60 -1.68 20.32
CA ASN A 65 6.72 -1.72 21.78
C ASN A 65 7.88 -0.82 22.23
N PHE A 66 7.53 0.37 22.75
CA PHE A 66 8.50 1.29 23.33
C PHE A 66 8.00 1.83 24.66
N ARG A 67 8.90 2.33 25.47
CA ARG A 67 8.62 3.02 26.72
C ARG A 67 9.33 4.36 26.71
N ILE A 68 8.64 5.39 27.18
CA ILE A 68 9.21 6.71 27.41
C ILE A 68 9.71 6.75 28.85
N GLU A 69 11.00 6.97 29.04
CA GLU A 69 11.60 7.13 30.36
C GLU A 69 11.94 8.60 30.61
N THR A 70 11.51 9.09 31.75
CA THR A 70 11.74 10.49 32.15
C THR A 70 12.49 10.55 33.48
N SER A 71 13.23 11.63 33.71
CA SER A 71 13.86 11.88 34.99
C SER A 71 12.84 12.41 35.99
N GLY A 72 12.52 11.60 37.00
CA GLY A 72 11.60 11.96 38.09
C GLY A 72 10.24 11.24 38.04
N SER A 73 9.76 10.82 39.22
CA SER A 73 8.56 10.01 39.36
C SER A 73 7.27 10.72 38.95
N ALA A 74 7.16 12.03 39.15
CA ALA A 74 6.01 12.81 38.73
C ALA A 74 5.94 12.97 37.22
N SER A 75 7.09 13.26 36.57
CA SER A 75 7.19 13.35 35.10
C SER A 75 6.91 12.00 34.45
N GLN A 76 7.35 10.89 35.06
CA GLN A 76 7.09 9.55 34.54
C GLN A 76 5.59 9.23 34.52
N LYS A 77 4.85 9.57 35.57
CA LYS A 77 3.40 9.38 35.61
C LYS A 77 2.68 10.16 34.51
N LEU A 78 3.06 11.43 34.30
CA LEU A 78 2.49 12.25 33.23
C LEU A 78 2.80 11.67 31.84
N ALA A 79 4.00 11.17 31.62
CA ALA A 79 4.39 10.52 30.38
C ALA A 79 3.58 9.23 30.14
N ASP A 80 3.45 8.40 31.15
CA ASP A 80 2.68 7.14 31.08
C ASP A 80 1.18 7.43 30.81
N GLU A 81 0.61 8.45 31.44
CA GLU A 81 -0.77 8.88 31.19
C GLU A 81 -0.94 9.42 29.78
N PHE A 82 0.01 10.23 29.28
CA PHE A 82 -0.01 10.74 27.92
C PHE A 82 0.06 9.61 26.90
N VAL A 83 1.03 8.69 27.04
CA VAL A 83 1.19 7.55 26.14
C VAL A 83 -0.06 6.70 26.06
N LYS A 84 -0.77 6.53 27.20
CA LYS A 84 -1.97 5.72 27.28
C LYS A 84 -3.22 6.40 26.73
N ASN A 85 -3.36 7.72 26.99
CA ASN A 85 -4.65 8.41 26.84
C ASN A 85 -4.70 9.41 25.67
N VAL A 86 -3.58 9.72 25.02
CA VAL A 86 -3.57 10.67 23.90
C VAL A 86 -4.51 10.21 22.79
N LYS A 87 -5.32 11.13 22.30
CA LYS A 87 -6.22 10.86 21.17
C LYS A 87 -5.40 10.63 19.89
N THR A 88 -5.79 9.62 19.12
CA THR A 88 -5.11 9.29 17.85
C THR A 88 -6.16 9.08 16.77
N ASN A 89 -6.04 9.79 15.64
CA ASN A 89 -6.89 9.61 14.45
C ASN A 89 -8.40 9.60 14.76
N GLY A 90 -8.85 10.43 15.69
CA GLY A 90 -10.27 10.48 16.09
C GLY A 90 -10.73 9.34 17.00
N SER A 91 -9.86 8.38 17.33
CA SER A 91 -10.12 7.30 18.28
C SER A 91 -9.30 7.47 19.56
N SER A 92 -9.74 6.86 20.67
CA SER A 92 -8.97 6.78 21.90
C SER A 92 -8.02 5.58 21.82
N GLY A 93 -6.88 5.73 21.17
CA GLY A 93 -5.99 4.59 20.95
C GLY A 93 -4.64 4.68 21.62
N GLY A 94 -4.31 5.81 22.24
CA GLY A 94 -3.00 6.08 22.82
C GLY A 94 -1.89 6.24 21.77
N MET A 95 -0.71 6.58 22.23
CA MET A 95 0.45 6.83 21.36
C MET A 95 0.89 5.59 20.56
N MET A 96 0.66 4.39 21.12
CA MET A 96 0.98 3.14 20.42
C MET A 96 0.20 2.98 19.13
N ASN A 97 -1.09 3.34 19.13
CA ASN A 97 -1.91 3.29 17.93
C ASN A 97 -1.41 4.29 16.86
N PHE A 98 -1.01 5.49 17.30
CA PHE A 98 -0.36 6.45 16.40
C PHE A 98 0.88 5.86 15.74
N VAL A 99 1.78 5.25 16.55
CA VAL A 99 3.03 4.66 16.05
C VAL A 99 2.75 3.48 15.12
N TYR A 100 1.76 2.65 15.41
CA TYR A 100 1.36 1.56 14.50
C TYR A 100 0.90 2.08 13.14
N CYS A 101 0.00 3.05 13.11
CA CYS A 101 -0.44 3.66 11.85
C CYS A 101 0.69 4.36 11.10
N TYR A 102 1.58 5.02 11.84
CA TYR A 102 2.75 5.69 11.27
C TYR A 102 3.72 4.71 10.62
N LEU A 103 4.06 3.63 11.32
CA LEU A 103 4.94 2.58 10.82
C LEU A 103 4.31 1.79 9.68
N ASP A 104 3.01 1.53 9.74
CA ASP A 104 2.28 0.88 8.66
C ASP A 104 2.36 1.69 7.37
N SER A 105 2.11 3.00 7.45
CA SER A 105 2.29 3.91 6.31
C SER A 105 3.73 3.93 5.80
N LEU A 106 4.70 4.03 6.73
CA LEU A 106 6.12 4.09 6.40
C LEU A 106 6.59 2.84 5.65
N LEU A 107 6.20 1.66 6.10
CA LEU A 107 6.58 0.39 5.46
C LEU A 107 5.85 0.19 4.14
N THR A 108 4.55 0.48 4.10
CA THR A 108 3.71 0.25 2.92
C THR A 108 4.04 1.20 1.79
N TYR A 109 4.21 2.49 2.09
CA TYR A 109 4.39 3.52 1.06
C TYR A 109 5.81 4.09 0.98
N GLY A 110 6.68 3.75 1.95
CA GLY A 110 8.01 4.32 2.05
C GLY A 110 8.04 5.71 2.67
N ALA A 111 6.90 6.25 3.06
CA ALA A 111 6.77 7.56 3.69
C ALA A 111 5.67 7.54 4.75
N ALA A 112 5.83 8.37 5.77
CA ALA A 112 4.79 8.62 6.76
C ALA A 112 4.84 10.07 7.20
N VAL A 113 3.65 10.64 7.45
CA VAL A 113 3.48 12.01 7.93
C VAL A 113 2.62 11.99 9.18
N GLY A 114 3.12 12.62 10.23
CA GLY A 114 2.43 12.77 11.50
C GLY A 114 2.26 14.24 11.87
N GLU A 115 1.19 14.55 12.57
CA GLU A 115 0.90 15.88 13.08
C GLU A 115 0.63 15.84 14.58
N MET A 116 1.23 16.77 15.30
CA MET A 116 0.90 17.06 16.70
C MET A 116 -0.16 18.16 16.75
N VAL A 117 -1.33 17.81 17.27
CA VAL A 117 -2.42 18.77 17.44
C VAL A 117 -2.31 19.40 18.83
N PRO A 118 -2.00 20.69 18.95
CA PRO A 118 -1.90 21.35 20.25
C PRO A 118 -3.28 21.47 20.91
N ASP A 119 -3.27 21.56 22.25
CA ASP A 119 -4.46 21.89 23.02
C ASP A 119 -4.86 23.37 22.79
N ALA A 120 -6.12 23.70 23.06
CA ALA A 120 -6.68 25.03 22.90
C ALA A 120 -5.90 26.15 23.64
N GLY A 121 -5.24 25.80 24.75
CA GLY A 121 -4.34 26.66 25.48
C GLY A 121 -2.90 26.70 25.00
N ALA A 122 -2.54 25.93 23.99
CA ALA A 122 -1.17 25.71 23.50
C ALA A 122 -0.17 25.25 24.58
N ASN A 123 -0.66 24.68 25.68
CA ASN A 123 0.15 24.22 26.81
C ASN A 123 0.48 22.72 26.77
N GLY A 124 -0.09 21.99 25.79
CA GLY A 124 0.10 20.56 25.64
C GLY A 124 -0.35 20.04 24.28
N ILE A 125 -0.26 18.73 24.10
CA ILE A 125 -0.70 18.02 22.91
C ILE A 125 -2.07 17.41 23.19
N ALA A 126 -3.10 17.82 22.44
CA ALA A 126 -4.46 17.30 22.54
C ALA A 126 -4.63 15.97 21.78
N ALA A 127 -3.96 15.84 20.62
CA ALA A 127 -4.05 14.64 19.79
C ALA A 127 -2.80 14.46 18.92
N LEU A 128 -2.63 13.23 18.44
CA LEU A 128 -1.70 12.86 17.40
C LEU A 128 -2.49 12.41 16.17
N TYR A 129 -2.09 12.85 15.00
CA TYR A 129 -2.77 12.55 13.75
C TYR A 129 -1.82 12.00 12.71
N ASN A 130 -2.19 10.89 12.07
CA ASN A 130 -1.48 10.35 10.91
C ASN A 130 -2.11 10.91 9.64
N ALA A 131 -1.39 11.75 8.93
CA ALA A 131 -1.89 12.34 7.69
C ALA A 131 -1.87 11.32 6.55
N SER A 132 -2.91 11.35 5.73
CA SER A 132 -2.96 10.55 4.50
C SER A 132 -1.99 11.11 3.47
N LEU A 133 -1.22 10.24 2.82
CA LEU A 133 -0.35 10.63 1.71
C LEU A 133 -1.13 11.02 0.44
N ASP A 134 -2.46 10.88 0.44
CA ASP A 134 -3.31 11.44 -0.61
C ASP A 134 -3.60 12.91 -0.39
N ASP A 135 -3.56 13.36 0.87
CA ASP A 135 -3.89 14.73 1.26
C ASP A 135 -2.63 15.60 1.45
N VAL A 136 -1.48 14.97 1.67
CA VAL A 136 -0.22 15.68 1.93
C VAL A 136 0.90 15.21 1.03
N GLU A 137 1.82 16.10 0.74
CA GLU A 137 3.03 15.88 -0.04
C GLU A 137 4.26 16.34 0.73
N ILE A 138 5.34 15.56 0.67
CA ILE A 138 6.64 15.94 1.21
C ILE A 138 7.47 16.50 0.08
N ARG A 139 7.97 17.72 0.24
CA ARG A 139 8.79 18.43 -0.76
C ARG A 139 10.09 18.91 -0.16
N ALA A 140 11.09 19.11 -1.01
CA ALA A 140 12.26 19.90 -0.63
C ALA A 140 11.90 21.38 -0.66
N ASP A 141 12.31 22.13 0.36
CA ASP A 141 12.24 23.60 0.36
C ASP A 141 13.43 24.18 -0.44
N LYS A 142 14.07 25.19 0.07
CA LYS A 142 15.20 25.88 -0.57
C LYS A 142 16.41 25.00 -0.77
N THR A 143 16.60 23.99 0.06
CA THR A 143 17.68 23.03 -0.05
C THR A 143 17.13 21.59 0.01
N PRO A 144 17.80 20.62 -0.60
CA PRO A 144 17.41 19.22 -0.49
C PRO A 144 17.43 18.64 0.93
N LEU A 145 18.02 19.38 1.88
CA LEU A 145 18.11 18.99 3.29
C LEU A 145 16.87 19.45 4.09
N ASP A 146 16.16 20.42 3.58
CA ASP A 146 15.00 21.01 4.26
C ASP A 146 13.72 20.43 3.66
N LEU A 147 13.08 19.55 4.41
CA LEU A 147 11.79 18.95 4.00
C LEU A 147 10.64 19.83 4.48
N VAL A 148 9.69 20.04 3.61
CA VAL A 148 8.44 20.76 3.89
C VAL A 148 7.27 19.86 3.57
N VAL A 149 6.33 19.79 4.49
CA VAL A 149 5.05 19.13 4.26
C VAL A 149 4.07 20.13 3.65
N CYS A 150 3.53 19.78 2.51
CA CYS A 150 2.53 20.55 1.80
C CYS A 150 1.18 19.82 1.86
N LYS A 151 0.11 20.59 1.97
CA LYS A 151 -1.26 20.10 1.83
C LYS A 151 -1.71 20.22 0.39
N ASN A 152 -2.34 19.18 -0.13
CA ASN A 152 -3.00 19.20 -1.43
C ASN A 152 -4.49 19.48 -1.21
N ASP A 153 -4.94 20.69 -1.54
CA ASP A 153 -6.34 21.09 -1.45
C ASP A 153 -6.88 21.32 -2.86
N MET A 154 -7.68 20.38 -3.35
CA MET A 154 -8.28 20.39 -4.69
C MET A 154 -7.28 20.70 -5.84
N GLY A 155 -6.06 20.14 -5.73
CA GLY A 155 -5.00 20.37 -6.73
C GLY A 155 -4.15 21.62 -6.50
N GLN A 156 -4.45 22.43 -5.50
CA GLN A 156 -3.58 23.51 -5.03
C GLN A 156 -2.68 22.98 -3.91
N ILE A 157 -1.40 22.98 -4.15
CA ILE A 157 -0.41 22.50 -3.20
C ILE A 157 0.20 23.69 -2.49
N ALA A 158 -0.01 23.75 -1.18
CA ALA A 158 0.51 24.81 -0.32
C ALA A 158 1.21 24.24 0.92
N PRO A 159 2.31 24.84 1.38
CA PRO A 159 2.94 24.43 2.62
C PRO A 159 1.97 24.51 3.81
N VAL A 160 2.04 23.51 4.70
CA VAL A 160 1.28 23.54 5.95
C VAL A 160 1.76 24.71 6.80
N LYS A 161 0.84 25.43 7.43
CA LYS A 161 1.12 26.69 8.14
C LYS A 161 2.13 26.54 9.30
N TYR A 162 2.03 25.44 10.04
CA TYR A 162 2.86 25.16 11.22
C TYR A 162 3.74 23.92 10.98
N GLN A 163 4.84 24.10 10.26
CA GLN A 163 5.77 23.02 9.94
C GLN A 163 6.39 22.35 11.16
N ASN A 164 6.53 23.09 12.27
CA ASN A 164 7.06 22.58 13.53
C ASN A 164 6.13 21.61 14.28
N LEU A 165 4.88 21.53 13.88
CA LEU A 165 3.89 20.58 14.43
C LEU A 165 3.71 19.34 13.55
N VAL A 166 4.31 19.32 12.38
CA VAL A 166 4.24 18.22 11.43
C VAL A 166 5.63 17.61 11.28
N PHE A 167 5.69 16.31 11.22
CA PHE A 167 6.93 15.57 10.98
C PHE A 167 6.71 14.51 9.91
N ALA A 168 7.70 14.35 9.07
CA ALA A 168 7.68 13.40 7.98
C ALA A 168 8.92 12.51 8.05
N THR A 169 8.73 11.23 7.75
CA THR A 169 9.82 10.26 7.68
C THR A 169 9.78 9.58 6.33
N LEU A 170 10.94 9.42 5.72
CA LEU A 170 11.14 8.70 4.47
C LEU A 170 11.95 7.43 4.75
N LEU A 171 11.49 6.31 4.27
CA LEU A 171 12.17 5.02 4.38
C LEU A 171 13.12 4.85 3.19
N ASN A 172 14.41 4.62 3.44
CA ASN A 172 15.42 4.36 2.42
C ASN A 172 15.31 5.32 1.21
N PRO A 173 15.38 6.64 1.41
CA PRO A 173 15.26 7.59 0.32
C PRO A 173 16.39 7.38 -0.69
N LYS A 174 16.06 7.41 -1.97
CA LYS A 174 17.07 7.38 -3.03
C LYS A 174 17.86 8.68 -3.04
N SER A 175 19.16 8.58 -3.32
CA SER A 175 20.04 9.75 -3.38
C SER A 175 19.50 10.80 -4.36
N GLY A 176 19.41 12.04 -3.90
CA GLY A 176 18.91 13.16 -4.71
C GLY A 176 17.39 13.24 -4.88
N THR A 177 16.62 12.40 -4.17
CA THR A 177 15.16 12.43 -4.17
C THR A 177 14.61 12.65 -2.77
N VAL A 178 13.41 13.17 -2.68
CA VAL A 178 12.63 13.29 -1.43
C VAL A 178 11.56 12.21 -1.33
N HIS A 179 11.81 11.06 -1.97
CA HIS A 179 10.92 9.93 -1.93
C HIS A 179 11.52 8.79 -1.14
N GLY A 180 10.75 8.25 -0.24
CA GLY A 180 11.06 6.99 0.39
C GLY A 180 10.77 5.81 -0.54
N THR A 181 11.38 4.69 -0.25
CA THR A 181 11.18 3.44 -0.99
C THR A 181 10.36 2.48 -0.12
N SER A 182 9.19 2.08 -0.60
CA SER A 182 8.36 1.06 0.04
C SER A 182 9.12 -0.27 0.16
N VAL A 183 8.90 -1.00 1.23
CA VAL A 183 9.39 -2.39 1.34
C VAL A 183 8.71 -3.31 0.32
N LEU A 184 7.57 -2.87 -0.23
CA LEU A 184 6.81 -3.60 -1.24
C LEU A 184 7.28 -3.31 -2.66
N SER A 185 8.21 -2.38 -2.88
CA SER A 185 8.60 -1.88 -4.20
C SER A 185 9.07 -2.97 -5.18
N GLY A 186 9.67 -4.05 -4.68
CA GLY A 186 10.09 -5.20 -5.51
C GLY A 186 9.02 -6.28 -5.68
N LEU A 187 7.89 -6.20 -4.98
CA LEU A 187 6.88 -7.26 -4.97
C LEU A 187 5.88 -7.26 -6.14
N PRO A 188 5.55 -6.14 -6.80
CA PRO A 188 4.53 -6.15 -7.86
C PRO A 188 4.79 -7.17 -8.95
N PHE A 189 6.04 -7.26 -9.41
CA PHE A 189 6.43 -8.23 -10.42
C PHE A 189 6.29 -9.68 -9.94
N VAL A 190 6.82 -9.99 -8.77
CA VAL A 190 6.74 -11.35 -8.17
C VAL A 190 5.30 -11.73 -7.88
N SER A 191 4.51 -10.83 -7.31
CA SER A 191 3.09 -11.06 -7.02
C SER A 191 2.27 -11.27 -8.29
N SER A 192 2.57 -10.58 -9.38
CA SER A 192 1.89 -10.81 -10.66
C SER A 192 2.13 -12.21 -11.21
N ILE A 193 3.33 -12.75 -11.04
CA ILE A 193 3.67 -14.13 -11.41
C ILE A 193 2.90 -15.10 -10.51
N LEU A 194 2.91 -14.88 -9.20
CA LEU A 194 2.21 -15.74 -8.23
C LEU A 194 0.71 -15.79 -8.49
N LEU A 195 0.08 -14.65 -8.75
CA LEU A 195 -1.34 -14.58 -9.09
C LEU A 195 -1.66 -15.33 -10.38
N ARG A 196 -0.79 -15.26 -11.40
CA ARG A 196 -0.94 -16.05 -12.64
C ARG A 196 -0.83 -17.55 -12.38
N ILE A 197 0.08 -17.96 -11.49
CA ILE A 197 0.20 -19.37 -11.08
C ILE A 197 -1.09 -19.83 -10.39
N PHE A 198 -1.61 -19.06 -9.42
CA PHE A 198 -2.87 -19.40 -8.76
C PHE A 198 -4.05 -19.45 -9.72
N GLN A 199 -4.12 -18.51 -10.67
CA GLN A 199 -5.14 -18.53 -11.71
C GLN A 199 -5.05 -19.80 -12.58
N SER A 200 -3.84 -20.18 -12.96
CA SER A 200 -3.61 -21.41 -13.74
C SER A 200 -3.97 -22.66 -12.95
N LEU A 201 -3.62 -22.70 -11.67
CA LEU A 201 -4.02 -23.80 -10.77
C LEU A 201 -5.54 -23.85 -10.65
N LYS A 202 -6.21 -22.72 -10.39
CA LYS A 202 -7.66 -22.64 -10.35
C LYS A 202 -8.30 -23.19 -11.63
N ASN A 203 -7.85 -22.73 -12.79
CA ASN A 203 -8.36 -23.17 -14.08
C ASN A 203 -8.12 -24.66 -14.30
N ASN A 204 -6.97 -25.19 -13.83
CA ASN A 204 -6.69 -26.63 -13.91
C ASN A 204 -7.61 -27.43 -12.99
N TRP A 205 -7.86 -26.97 -11.75
CA TRP A 205 -8.79 -27.60 -10.82
C TRP A 205 -10.23 -27.61 -11.35
N GLU A 206 -10.66 -26.47 -11.94
CA GLU A 206 -11.97 -26.39 -12.59
C GLU A 206 -12.07 -27.36 -13.78
N ARG A 207 -10.98 -27.54 -14.55
CA ARG A 207 -10.93 -28.49 -15.67
C ARG A 207 -10.89 -29.95 -15.22
N VAL A 208 -10.19 -30.26 -14.14
CA VAL A 208 -10.10 -31.61 -13.59
C VAL A 208 -11.40 -31.98 -12.87
N GLY A 209 -12.06 -30.99 -12.25
CA GLY A 209 -13.38 -31.16 -11.64
C GLY A 209 -14.50 -31.38 -12.68
N ASP A 210 -14.35 -30.80 -13.87
CA ASP A 210 -15.25 -31.03 -15.01
C ASP A 210 -14.72 -32.21 -15.83
N VAL A 211 -15.09 -33.40 -15.44
CA VAL A 211 -14.79 -34.60 -16.23
C VAL A 211 -15.42 -34.41 -17.61
N ARG A 212 -14.62 -34.32 -18.64
CA ARG A 212 -15.08 -34.20 -20.02
C ARG A 212 -15.09 -35.60 -20.65
N PHE A 213 -16.26 -36.05 -21.01
CA PHE A 213 -16.44 -37.31 -21.73
C PHE A 213 -16.53 -37.02 -23.23
N ALA A 214 -15.85 -37.80 -24.04
CA ALA A 214 -16.09 -37.91 -25.46
C ALA A 214 -17.14 -38.97 -25.70
N VAL A 215 -18.35 -38.57 -26.07
CA VAL A 215 -19.45 -39.50 -26.32
C VAL A 215 -19.47 -39.84 -27.80
N THR A 216 -19.29 -41.13 -28.12
CA THR A 216 -19.39 -41.63 -29.48
C THR A 216 -20.66 -42.48 -29.60
N TYR A 217 -21.59 -42.06 -30.42
CA TYR A 217 -22.79 -42.82 -30.74
C TYR A 217 -22.50 -43.70 -31.95
N ASN A 218 -22.58 -45.04 -31.76
CA ASN A 218 -22.53 -46.03 -32.83
C ASN A 218 -23.92 -46.62 -32.98
N PRO A 219 -24.62 -46.39 -34.11
CA PRO A 219 -25.89 -47.09 -34.37
C PRO A 219 -25.66 -48.57 -34.48
N GLY A 220 -26.48 -49.37 -33.81
CA GLY A 220 -26.46 -50.85 -33.90
C GLY A 220 -26.62 -51.34 -35.33
N ALA A 221 -26.18 -52.56 -35.60
CA ALA A 221 -26.17 -53.13 -36.96
C ALA A 221 -27.53 -53.18 -37.67
N ASN A 222 -28.63 -52.94 -36.96
CA ASN A 222 -30.00 -52.93 -37.50
C ASN A 222 -30.66 -51.53 -37.45
N GLU A 223 -29.95 -50.50 -37.03
CA GLU A 223 -30.50 -49.15 -36.93
C GLU A 223 -29.94 -48.25 -38.05
N THR A 224 -30.80 -47.56 -38.76
CA THR A 224 -30.40 -46.54 -39.74
C THR A 224 -29.87 -45.33 -38.99
N PHE A 225 -28.64 -44.91 -39.26
CA PHE A 225 -28.08 -43.70 -38.68
C PHE A 225 -29.03 -42.50 -38.93
N SER A 226 -29.55 -41.93 -37.86
CA SER A 226 -30.34 -40.71 -37.92
C SER A 226 -29.51 -39.55 -37.38
N GLU A 227 -29.18 -38.59 -38.22
CA GLU A 227 -28.47 -37.36 -37.83
C GLU A 227 -29.21 -36.58 -36.72
N GLU A 228 -30.55 -36.71 -36.72
CA GLU A 228 -31.41 -36.05 -35.75
C GLU A 228 -31.29 -36.68 -34.36
N SER A 229 -31.20 -38.00 -34.25
CA SER A 229 -30.97 -38.73 -33.00
C SER A 229 -29.59 -38.43 -32.43
N ALA A 230 -28.58 -38.35 -33.28
CA ALA A 230 -27.21 -37.98 -32.85
C ALA A 230 -27.12 -36.55 -32.30
N ARG A 231 -27.87 -35.62 -32.94
CA ARG A 231 -27.95 -34.21 -32.42
C ARG A 231 -28.70 -34.12 -31.11
N GLN A 232 -29.77 -34.84 -30.93
CA GLN A 232 -30.54 -34.87 -29.67
C GLN A 232 -29.67 -35.39 -28.51
N ILE A 233 -28.95 -36.50 -28.71
CA ILE A 233 -28.01 -37.05 -27.72
C ILE A 233 -26.91 -36.04 -27.39
N ALA A 234 -26.32 -35.39 -28.41
CA ALA A 234 -25.28 -34.40 -28.20
C ALA A 234 -25.79 -33.19 -27.40
N ASP A 235 -27.02 -32.73 -27.67
CA ASP A 235 -27.63 -31.61 -26.95
C ASP A 235 -28.02 -31.96 -25.52
N GLU A 236 -28.47 -33.16 -25.25
CA GLU A 236 -28.76 -33.63 -23.90
C GLU A 236 -27.49 -33.76 -23.07
N TRP A 237 -26.43 -34.32 -23.63
CA TRP A 237 -25.11 -34.35 -22.99
C TRP A 237 -24.56 -32.99 -22.70
N LYS A 238 -24.70 -32.08 -23.65
CA LYS A 238 -24.25 -30.67 -23.47
C LYS A 238 -25.03 -29.97 -22.35
N LYS A 239 -26.32 -30.25 -22.20
CA LYS A 239 -27.15 -29.73 -21.11
C LYS A 239 -26.74 -30.35 -19.77
N ALA A 240 -26.56 -31.66 -19.70
CA ALA A 240 -26.12 -32.37 -18.49
C ALA A 240 -24.76 -31.87 -18.01
N MET A 241 -23.79 -31.70 -18.91
CA MET A 241 -22.47 -31.17 -18.58
C MET A 241 -22.43 -29.69 -18.17
N ARG A 242 -23.43 -28.89 -18.52
CA ARG A 242 -23.55 -27.49 -18.08
C ARG A 242 -24.29 -27.34 -16.77
N SER A 243 -25.00 -28.36 -16.33
CA SER A 243 -25.72 -28.39 -15.06
C SER A 243 -24.69 -28.45 -13.90
N ARG A 244 -24.83 -27.57 -12.91
CA ARG A 244 -24.01 -27.59 -11.68
C ARG A 244 -24.35 -28.78 -10.76
N ASN A 245 -25.47 -29.43 -10.99
CA ASN A 245 -25.84 -30.64 -10.27
C ASN A 245 -25.39 -31.83 -11.09
N VAL A 246 -24.55 -32.69 -10.47
CA VAL A 246 -24.13 -33.96 -11.04
C VAL A 246 -25.40 -34.81 -11.22
N CYS A 247 -25.90 -34.88 -12.42
CA CYS A 247 -26.98 -35.81 -12.78
C CYS A 247 -26.34 -37.00 -13.44
N ASP A 248 -26.61 -38.17 -12.92
CA ASP A 248 -26.24 -39.44 -13.60
C ASP A 248 -26.94 -39.47 -14.96
N PHE A 249 -26.15 -39.62 -16.02
CA PHE A 249 -26.70 -39.75 -17.36
C PHE A 249 -27.00 -41.23 -17.65
N VAL A 250 -28.25 -41.51 -17.90
CA VAL A 250 -28.67 -42.86 -18.30
C VAL A 250 -28.97 -42.84 -19.79
N SER A 251 -28.14 -43.47 -20.59
CA SER A 251 -28.39 -43.68 -22.01
C SER A 251 -29.06 -45.04 -22.24
N VAL A 252 -30.03 -45.05 -23.14
CA VAL A 252 -30.64 -46.28 -23.64
C VAL A 252 -30.10 -46.51 -25.05
N GLY A 253 -29.19 -47.48 -25.21
CA GLY A 253 -28.52 -47.81 -26.46
C GLY A 253 -27.03 -48.11 -26.27
N ASP A 254 -26.37 -48.54 -27.35
CA ASP A 254 -24.94 -48.86 -27.34
C ASP A 254 -24.11 -47.56 -27.38
N VAL A 255 -23.88 -47.00 -26.22
CA VAL A 255 -23.08 -45.78 -26.05
C VAL A 255 -21.79 -46.10 -25.31
N SER A 256 -20.64 -45.94 -25.95
CA SER A 256 -19.32 -46.07 -25.29
C SER A 256 -18.84 -44.70 -24.82
N VAL A 257 -18.39 -44.63 -23.56
CA VAL A 257 -17.83 -43.43 -22.91
C VAL A 257 -16.31 -43.56 -22.80
#